data_366a9de1df478a0b4e8d6eb27cb8308d
#
_entry.id   366a9de1df478a0b4e8d6eb27cb8308d
#
_cell.length_a   1.000
_cell.length_b   1.000
_cell.length_c   1.000
_cell.angle_alpha   90.00
_cell.angle_beta   90.00
_cell.angle_gamma   90.00
#
_symmetry.space_group_name_H-M   'P 1'
#
loop_
_entity.id
_entity.type
_entity.pdbx_description
1 polymer ?
#
loop_
_entity_poly.entity_id
_entity_poly.type
_entity_poly.pdbx_seq_one_letter_code
_entity_poly.pdbx_strand_id
1 'polypeptide(L)'
;MKAFIFPGQGCQKEGMGKDLYEQFPKAKAIFEQANDILGERFSDMLFTASEDLLMDTRYTQMGIFIYECALALSQDEIKPDCVAGHSLGEYAALVVSGVLSFEEGVNFIKKRGEVFYEAFQKHPSAMGAIIGMPEEQVLEVLKQVGEEDNENLYIANYNGPGQLVITGGRSSIKKACKILKGMGAKRALVLPQKGVGHSPNSAAEGAILAEELKKLTFNTPHIPIYQDSDGEPHTDPKEILDNQIKLMTHPVQWTKLTFNMVANGVNEFYEVGTDDTLQKIVKRMTPESLVTSIIHTPMYEGKIHDFSIVKE
;
A
#
# COMPACT_ATOMS: atom_id res chain seq x y z
N MET A 1 -6.17 -1.06 -22.06
CA MET A 1 -6.93 -1.31 -20.80
C MET A 1 -6.46 -0.33 -19.74
N LYS A 2 -7.36 0.05 -18.84
CA LYS A 2 -7.13 1.02 -17.75
C LYS A 2 -7.04 0.29 -16.42
N ALA A 3 -6.09 0.66 -15.60
CA ALA A 3 -5.94 0.15 -14.24
C ALA A 3 -6.02 1.26 -13.21
N PHE A 4 -6.73 1.00 -12.11
CA PHE A 4 -6.54 1.77 -10.89
C PHE A 4 -5.48 1.09 -10.04
N ILE A 5 -4.53 1.88 -9.58
CA ILE A 5 -3.47 1.43 -8.66
C ILE A 5 -3.54 2.24 -7.36
N PHE A 6 -3.53 1.52 -6.23
CA PHE A 6 -3.72 2.08 -4.91
C PHE A 6 -2.42 2.01 -4.11
N PRO A 7 -1.86 3.14 -3.65
CA PRO A 7 -0.62 3.14 -2.88
C PRO A 7 -0.81 2.57 -1.46
N GLY A 8 0.29 2.32 -0.79
CA GLY A 8 0.31 1.87 0.60
C GLY A 8 0.74 2.96 1.58
N GLN A 9 1.14 2.53 2.79
CA GLN A 9 1.68 3.43 3.80
C GLN A 9 2.89 4.21 3.27
N GLY A 10 2.91 5.51 3.56
CA GLY A 10 3.91 6.46 3.07
C GLY A 10 3.29 7.58 2.24
N CYS A 11 2.09 7.36 1.70
CA CYS A 11 1.37 8.39 0.95
C CYS A 11 0.49 9.30 1.83
N GLN A 12 0.35 9.04 3.14
CA GLN A 12 -0.43 9.90 4.04
C GLN A 12 0.12 11.33 4.09
N LYS A 13 -0.76 12.32 4.10
CA LYS A 13 -0.43 13.74 4.13
C LYS A 13 -1.36 14.50 5.09
N GLU A 14 -0.84 15.55 5.72
CA GLU A 14 -1.66 16.46 6.52
C GLU A 14 -2.78 17.07 5.69
N GLY A 15 -3.99 17.06 6.20
CA GLY A 15 -5.17 17.60 5.51
C GLY A 15 -5.72 16.73 4.38
N MET A 16 -5.19 15.51 4.18
CA MET A 16 -5.66 14.62 3.12
C MET A 16 -7.16 14.34 3.23
N GLY A 17 -7.85 14.45 2.10
CA GLY A 17 -9.28 14.17 1.99
C GLY A 17 -10.21 15.33 2.34
N LYS A 18 -9.72 16.44 2.90
CA LYS A 18 -10.56 17.57 3.29
C LYS A 18 -11.27 18.20 2.10
N ASP A 19 -10.54 18.54 1.07
CA ASP A 19 -11.07 19.11 -0.17
C ASP A 19 -11.99 18.15 -0.92
N LEU A 20 -11.64 16.84 -0.93
CA LEU A 20 -12.48 15.78 -1.48
C LEU A 20 -13.83 15.71 -0.73
N TYR A 21 -13.79 15.76 0.59
CA TYR A 21 -15.00 15.79 1.43
C TYR A 21 -15.85 17.05 1.20
N GLU A 22 -15.21 18.23 1.11
CA GLU A 22 -15.91 19.51 0.98
C GLU A 22 -16.54 19.72 -0.40
N GLN A 23 -15.89 19.22 -1.45
CA GLN A 23 -16.27 19.53 -2.83
C GLN A 23 -17.06 18.44 -3.53
N PHE A 24 -16.99 17.18 -3.07
CA PHE A 24 -17.61 16.04 -3.75
C PHE A 24 -18.61 15.32 -2.86
N PRO A 25 -19.95 15.50 -3.08
CA PRO A 25 -20.98 14.89 -2.23
C PRO A 25 -20.92 13.37 -2.12
N LYS A 26 -20.52 12.66 -3.19
CA LYS A 26 -20.33 11.21 -3.17
C LYS A 26 -19.18 10.80 -2.25
N ALA A 27 -18.05 11.50 -2.34
CA ALA A 27 -16.92 11.26 -1.46
C ALA A 27 -17.26 11.57 0.00
N LYS A 28 -17.94 12.70 0.24
CA LYS A 28 -18.45 13.05 1.58
C LYS A 28 -19.27 11.92 2.17
N ALA A 29 -20.17 11.32 1.40
CA ALA A 29 -21.00 10.21 1.87
C ALA A 29 -20.17 9.01 2.34
N ILE A 30 -19.04 8.72 1.68
CA ILE A 30 -18.12 7.64 2.07
C ILE A 30 -17.39 7.98 3.37
N PHE A 31 -16.92 9.21 3.55
CA PHE A 31 -16.33 9.64 4.82
C PHE A 31 -17.34 9.59 5.98
N GLU A 32 -18.59 10.01 5.74
CA GLU A 32 -19.64 9.92 6.75
C GLU A 32 -19.99 8.46 7.09
N GLN A 33 -20.06 7.59 6.08
CA GLN A 33 -20.26 6.17 6.31
C GLN A 33 -19.12 5.57 7.16
N ALA A 34 -17.85 5.97 6.91
CA ALA A 34 -16.72 5.54 7.73
C ALA A 34 -16.87 6.04 9.19
N ASN A 35 -17.28 7.30 9.39
CA ASN A 35 -17.55 7.85 10.73
C ASN A 35 -18.62 7.04 11.47
N ASP A 36 -19.70 6.70 10.79
CA ASP A 36 -20.80 5.91 11.37
C ASP A 36 -20.35 4.50 11.76
N ILE A 37 -19.57 3.82 10.89
CA ILE A 37 -19.02 2.48 11.16
C ILE A 37 -18.05 2.52 12.35
N LEU A 38 -17.20 3.53 12.42
CA LEU A 38 -16.20 3.67 13.48
C LEU A 38 -16.81 4.15 14.80
N GLY A 39 -18.00 4.74 14.76
CA GLY A 39 -18.69 5.34 15.92
C GLY A 39 -18.00 6.63 16.43
N GLU A 40 -17.21 7.29 15.57
CA GLU A 40 -16.48 8.51 15.87
C GLU A 40 -16.27 9.37 14.61
N ARG A 41 -15.99 10.67 14.79
CA ARG A 41 -15.69 11.61 13.71
C ARG A 41 -14.24 11.45 13.22
N PHE A 42 -13.92 10.28 12.68
CA PHE A 42 -12.56 9.99 12.17
C PHE A 42 -12.13 10.96 11.06
N SER A 43 -13.05 11.38 10.19
CA SER A 43 -12.77 12.34 9.13
C SER A 43 -12.29 13.69 9.68
N ASP A 44 -12.89 14.19 10.77
CA ASP A 44 -12.51 15.48 11.36
C ASP A 44 -11.09 15.42 11.94
N MET A 45 -10.74 14.28 12.55
CA MET A 45 -9.38 13.99 13.01
C MET A 45 -8.42 13.93 11.82
N LEU A 46 -8.75 13.20 10.77
CA LEU A 46 -7.90 13.02 9.58
C LEU A 46 -7.57 14.37 8.90
N PHE A 47 -8.57 15.27 8.79
CA PHE A 47 -8.40 16.57 8.14
C PHE A 47 -7.54 17.54 8.93
N THR A 48 -7.30 17.28 10.20
CA THR A 48 -6.52 18.15 11.12
C THR A 48 -5.30 17.45 11.73
N ALA A 49 -5.09 16.17 11.38
CA ALA A 49 -4.01 15.36 11.92
C ALA A 49 -2.63 15.95 11.58
N SER A 50 -1.76 16.01 12.58
CA SER A 50 -0.34 16.33 12.38
C SER A 50 0.41 15.15 11.74
N GLU A 51 1.59 15.43 11.16
CA GLU A 51 2.47 14.35 10.67
C GLU A 51 2.75 13.29 11.73
N ASP A 52 2.99 13.70 12.98
CA ASP A 52 3.26 12.76 14.09
C ASP A 52 2.08 11.82 14.34
N LEU A 53 0.85 12.33 14.28
CA LEU A 53 -0.35 11.50 14.43
C LEU A 53 -0.50 10.55 13.23
N LEU A 54 -0.24 11.04 12.03
CA LEU A 54 -0.27 10.24 10.80
C LEU A 54 0.88 9.22 10.70
N MET A 55 1.87 9.25 11.60
CA MET A 55 2.88 8.20 11.73
C MET A 55 2.44 7.03 12.62
N ASP A 56 1.31 7.15 13.33
CA ASP A 56 0.70 6.02 14.03
C ASP A 56 -0.05 5.15 13.03
N THR A 57 0.38 3.88 12.90
CA THR A 57 -0.13 2.97 11.88
C THR A 57 -1.65 2.74 11.95
N ARG A 58 -2.28 2.93 13.12
CA ARG A 58 -3.74 2.81 13.28
C ARG A 58 -4.47 3.90 12.51
N TYR A 59 -3.98 5.13 12.60
CA TYR A 59 -4.56 6.29 11.89
C TYR A 59 -4.10 6.35 10.43
N THR A 60 -2.83 6.04 10.18
CA THR A 60 -2.27 5.98 8.82
C THR A 60 -3.06 5.05 7.92
N GLN A 61 -3.23 3.79 8.36
CA GLN A 61 -3.89 2.78 7.53
C GLN A 61 -5.35 3.13 7.26
N MET A 62 -6.07 3.54 8.29
CA MET A 62 -7.47 3.91 8.18
C MET A 62 -7.66 5.14 7.29
N GLY A 63 -6.83 6.18 7.48
CA GLY A 63 -6.92 7.41 6.70
C GLY A 63 -6.66 7.18 5.20
N ILE A 64 -5.61 6.42 4.85
CA ILE A 64 -5.30 6.06 3.46
C ILE A 64 -6.45 5.26 2.86
N PHE A 65 -6.90 4.21 3.51
CA PHE A 65 -7.97 3.35 3.02
C PHE A 65 -9.28 4.11 2.75
N ILE A 66 -9.73 4.95 3.70
CA ILE A 66 -10.95 5.75 3.51
C ILE A 66 -10.78 6.74 2.36
N TYR A 67 -9.62 7.42 2.29
CA TYR A 67 -9.34 8.38 1.22
C TYR A 67 -9.36 7.73 -0.16
N GLU A 68 -8.68 6.60 -0.32
CA GLU A 68 -8.61 5.86 -1.57
C GLU A 68 -9.98 5.36 -2.03
N CYS A 69 -10.77 4.78 -1.11
CA CYS A 69 -12.14 4.38 -1.40
C CYS A 69 -13.01 5.58 -1.77
N ALA A 70 -12.92 6.70 -1.03
CA ALA A 70 -13.70 7.90 -1.31
C ALA A 70 -13.33 8.49 -2.69
N LEU A 71 -12.05 8.52 -3.04
CA LEU A 71 -11.57 9.04 -4.31
C LEU A 71 -12.01 8.15 -5.48
N ALA A 72 -11.82 6.82 -5.38
CA ALA A 72 -12.19 5.90 -6.44
C ALA A 72 -13.70 5.78 -6.66
N LEU A 73 -14.48 5.67 -5.58
CA LEU A 73 -15.91 5.40 -5.66
C LEU A 73 -16.73 6.68 -5.94
N SER A 74 -16.17 7.86 -5.77
CA SER A 74 -16.88 9.13 -6.05
C SER A 74 -16.75 9.57 -7.50
N GLN A 75 -15.77 9.06 -8.26
CA GLN A 75 -15.56 9.42 -9.66
C GLN A 75 -16.38 8.54 -10.60
N ASP A 76 -16.84 9.15 -11.74
CA ASP A 76 -17.63 8.48 -12.77
C ASP A 76 -16.99 8.56 -14.16
N GLU A 77 -15.87 9.26 -14.33
CA GLU A 77 -15.25 9.54 -15.63
C GLU A 77 -14.44 8.35 -16.17
N ILE A 78 -13.73 7.65 -15.26
CA ILE A 78 -12.85 6.56 -15.65
C ILE A 78 -13.36 5.26 -15.05
N LYS A 79 -13.60 4.30 -15.94
CA LYS A 79 -13.92 2.93 -15.52
C LYS A 79 -12.67 2.08 -15.69
N PRO A 80 -12.09 1.56 -14.60
CA PRO A 80 -10.95 0.66 -14.71
C PRO A 80 -11.40 -0.71 -15.26
N ASP A 81 -10.53 -1.32 -16.04
CA ASP A 81 -10.70 -2.71 -16.52
C ASP A 81 -10.14 -3.70 -15.50
N CYS A 82 -9.27 -3.26 -14.61
CA CYS A 82 -8.71 -4.03 -13.50
C CYS A 82 -8.22 -3.09 -12.39
N VAL A 83 -7.93 -3.66 -11.23
CA VAL A 83 -7.38 -2.95 -10.09
C VAL A 83 -6.17 -3.68 -9.52
N ALA A 84 -5.28 -2.92 -8.86
CA ALA A 84 -4.19 -3.45 -8.05
C ALA A 84 -3.90 -2.49 -6.90
N GLY A 85 -3.46 -3.02 -5.77
CA GLY A 85 -3.07 -2.18 -4.65
C GLY A 85 -1.73 -2.64 -4.08
N HIS A 86 -0.89 -1.70 -3.67
CA HIS A 86 0.39 -1.99 -3.05
C HIS A 86 0.21 -2.15 -1.54
N SER A 87 0.40 -3.36 -1.02
CA SER A 87 0.27 -3.66 0.42
C SER A 87 -1.09 -3.23 0.99
N LEU A 88 -1.15 -2.15 1.76
CA LEU A 88 -2.38 -1.58 2.31
C LEU A 88 -3.41 -1.23 1.22
N GLY A 89 -2.94 -0.67 0.10
CA GLY A 89 -3.81 -0.27 -1.02
C GLY A 89 -4.57 -1.43 -1.65
N GLU A 90 -4.12 -2.68 -1.47
CA GLU A 90 -4.85 -3.84 -1.97
C GLU A 90 -6.25 -3.96 -1.33
N TYR A 91 -6.44 -3.47 -0.09
CA TYR A 91 -7.77 -3.47 0.55
C TYR A 91 -8.74 -2.47 -0.09
N ALA A 92 -8.26 -1.30 -0.52
CA ALA A 92 -9.07 -0.38 -1.31
C ALA A 92 -9.41 -0.98 -2.69
N ALA A 93 -8.46 -1.68 -3.32
CA ALA A 93 -8.70 -2.42 -4.56
C ALA A 93 -9.75 -3.52 -4.38
N LEU A 94 -9.76 -4.26 -3.25
CA LEU A 94 -10.79 -5.26 -2.93
C LEU A 94 -12.18 -4.63 -2.81
N VAL A 95 -12.30 -3.46 -2.20
CA VAL A 95 -13.58 -2.74 -2.10
C VAL A 95 -14.02 -2.23 -3.47
N VAL A 96 -13.14 -1.59 -4.21
CA VAL A 96 -13.45 -0.98 -5.52
C VAL A 96 -13.78 -2.04 -6.57
N SER A 97 -13.20 -3.23 -6.50
CA SER A 97 -13.56 -4.37 -7.36
C SER A 97 -14.83 -5.12 -6.92
N GLY A 98 -15.37 -4.81 -5.75
CA GLY A 98 -16.58 -5.44 -5.21
C GLY A 98 -16.34 -6.76 -4.48
N VAL A 99 -15.09 -7.10 -4.18
CA VAL A 99 -14.75 -8.31 -3.39
C VAL A 99 -15.22 -8.13 -1.94
N LEU A 100 -14.94 -6.99 -1.34
CA LEU A 100 -15.37 -6.64 0.02
C LEU A 100 -16.35 -5.47 -0.01
N SER A 101 -17.26 -5.44 0.95
CA SER A 101 -18.02 -4.23 1.25
C SER A 101 -17.11 -3.17 1.90
N PHE A 102 -17.46 -1.90 1.78
CA PHE A 102 -16.71 -0.82 2.42
C PHE A 102 -16.72 -0.98 3.97
N GLU A 103 -17.84 -1.41 4.54
CA GLU A 103 -17.97 -1.67 5.98
C GLU A 103 -17.02 -2.76 6.45
N GLU A 104 -16.96 -3.89 5.74
CA GLU A 104 -16.00 -4.97 6.05
C GLU A 104 -14.57 -4.48 5.94
N GLY A 105 -14.24 -3.68 4.91
CA GLY A 105 -12.94 -3.06 4.75
C GLY A 105 -12.56 -2.16 5.93
N VAL A 106 -13.44 -1.24 6.35
CA VAL A 106 -13.20 -0.35 7.50
C VAL A 106 -12.94 -1.16 8.78
N ASN A 107 -13.79 -2.14 9.08
CA ASN A 107 -13.64 -2.96 10.28
C ASN A 107 -12.34 -3.77 10.26
N PHE A 108 -11.96 -4.35 9.11
CA PHE A 108 -10.73 -5.08 8.97
C PHE A 108 -9.50 -4.19 9.09
N ILE A 109 -9.48 -3.01 8.44
CA ILE A 109 -8.36 -2.07 8.51
C ILE A 109 -8.15 -1.54 9.93
N LYS A 110 -9.23 -1.31 10.68
CA LYS A 110 -9.15 -0.99 12.12
C LYS A 110 -8.36 -2.07 12.87
N LYS A 111 -8.78 -3.33 12.70
CA LYS A 111 -8.12 -4.46 13.34
C LYS A 111 -6.66 -4.63 12.88
N ARG A 112 -6.40 -4.47 11.59
CA ARG A 112 -5.04 -4.54 11.03
C ARG A 112 -4.12 -3.48 11.64
N GLY A 113 -4.60 -2.24 11.76
CA GLY A 113 -3.85 -1.14 12.38
C GLY A 113 -3.51 -1.42 13.84
N GLU A 114 -4.45 -1.97 14.63
CA GLU A 114 -4.25 -2.38 16.02
C GLU A 114 -3.17 -3.47 16.13
N VAL A 115 -3.29 -4.53 15.32
CA VAL A 115 -2.33 -5.65 15.31
C VAL A 115 -0.92 -5.16 14.98
N PHE A 116 -0.78 -4.30 13.99
CA PHE A 116 0.52 -3.74 13.61
C PHE A 116 1.10 -2.81 14.69
N TYR A 117 0.26 -2.00 15.31
CA TYR A 117 0.67 -1.13 16.41
C TYR A 117 1.20 -1.95 17.59
N GLU A 118 0.46 -2.97 18.03
CA GLU A 118 0.87 -3.84 19.13
C GLU A 118 2.17 -4.61 18.81
N ALA A 119 2.28 -5.14 17.59
CA ALA A 119 3.48 -5.84 17.15
C ALA A 119 4.72 -4.93 17.21
N PHE A 120 4.59 -3.70 16.71
CA PHE A 120 5.68 -2.72 16.75
C PHE A 120 6.10 -2.35 18.17
N GLN A 121 5.14 -2.25 19.11
CA GLN A 121 5.45 -1.98 20.53
C GLN A 121 6.25 -3.14 21.17
N LYS A 122 5.94 -4.37 20.79
CA LYS A 122 6.62 -5.58 21.33
C LYS A 122 7.99 -5.82 20.69
N HIS A 123 8.06 -5.67 19.37
CA HIS A 123 9.23 -5.96 18.55
C HIS A 123 9.47 -4.84 17.53
N PRO A 124 10.19 -3.77 17.92
CA PRO A 124 10.48 -2.68 17.00
C PRO A 124 11.26 -3.16 15.77
N SER A 125 10.57 -3.26 14.65
CA SER A 125 11.14 -3.59 13.35
C SER A 125 11.40 -2.33 12.52
N ALA A 126 12.06 -2.48 11.39
CA ALA A 126 12.26 -1.42 10.42
C ALA A 126 12.21 -1.97 9.00
N MET A 127 11.95 -1.07 8.07
CA MET A 127 12.13 -1.30 6.64
C MET A 127 13.22 -0.40 6.09
N GLY A 128 13.95 -0.89 5.08
CA GLY A 128 14.98 -0.13 4.40
C GLY A 128 14.74 -0.11 2.89
N ALA A 129 14.74 1.08 2.28
CA ALA A 129 14.65 1.22 0.83
C ALA A 129 16.02 1.12 0.20
N ILE A 130 16.19 0.19 -0.74
CA ILE A 130 17.42 -0.06 -1.48
C ILE A 130 17.16 0.21 -2.96
N ILE A 131 17.93 1.12 -3.55
CA ILE A 131 17.79 1.48 -4.97
C ILE A 131 19.14 1.36 -5.67
N GLY A 132 19.14 0.71 -6.84
CA GLY A 132 20.30 0.61 -7.72
C GLY A 132 21.30 -0.45 -7.29
N MET A 133 20.82 -1.54 -6.68
CA MET A 133 21.61 -2.73 -6.35
C MET A 133 20.96 -3.99 -6.96
N PRO A 134 21.76 -4.95 -7.45
CA PRO A 134 21.29 -6.28 -7.82
C PRO A 134 20.73 -7.03 -6.60
N GLU A 135 19.68 -7.80 -6.81
CA GLU A 135 19.01 -8.58 -5.76
C GLU A 135 19.99 -9.52 -5.04
N GLU A 136 20.84 -10.21 -5.78
CA GLU A 136 21.80 -11.17 -5.24
C GLU A 136 22.74 -10.51 -4.21
N GLN A 137 23.22 -9.30 -4.49
CA GLN A 137 24.08 -8.56 -3.57
C GLN A 137 23.33 -8.11 -2.32
N VAL A 138 22.03 -7.74 -2.46
CA VAL A 138 21.18 -7.41 -1.32
C VAL A 138 21.00 -8.64 -0.43
N LEU A 139 20.69 -9.81 -1.02
CA LEU A 139 20.51 -11.07 -0.28
C LEU A 139 21.79 -11.51 0.44
N GLU A 140 22.96 -11.34 -0.18
CA GLU A 140 24.27 -11.62 0.46
C GLU A 140 24.47 -10.76 1.72
N VAL A 141 24.18 -9.45 1.63
CA VAL A 141 24.30 -8.54 2.78
C VAL A 141 23.29 -8.88 3.87
N LEU A 142 22.04 -9.20 3.50
CA LEU A 142 21.03 -9.62 4.48
C LEU A 142 21.45 -10.90 5.21
N LYS A 143 22.01 -11.87 4.49
CA LYS A 143 22.54 -13.09 5.09
C LYS A 143 23.70 -12.79 6.04
N GLN A 144 24.70 -12.03 5.60
CA GLN A 144 25.86 -11.64 6.41
C GLN A 144 25.40 -10.95 7.71
N VAL A 145 24.58 -9.90 7.60
CA VAL A 145 24.12 -9.14 8.77
C VAL A 145 23.25 -10.01 9.67
N GLY A 146 22.39 -10.87 9.11
CA GLY A 146 21.56 -11.78 9.86
C GLY A 146 22.37 -12.79 10.69
N GLU A 147 23.43 -13.37 10.11
CA GLU A 147 24.36 -14.25 10.82
C GLU A 147 25.11 -13.53 11.95
N GLU A 148 25.58 -12.32 11.70
CA GLU A 148 26.31 -11.51 12.69
C GLU A 148 25.42 -11.07 13.87
N ASP A 149 24.17 -10.72 13.61
CA ASP A 149 23.22 -10.18 14.59
C ASP A 149 22.28 -11.27 15.17
N ASN A 150 22.40 -12.52 14.69
CA ASN A 150 21.51 -13.66 15.01
C ASN A 150 20.02 -13.30 14.79
N GLU A 151 19.73 -12.77 13.62
CA GLU A 151 18.40 -12.29 13.22
C GLU A 151 18.09 -12.68 11.76
N ASN A 152 16.80 -12.89 11.46
CA ASN A 152 16.37 -13.12 10.09
C ASN A 152 15.95 -11.83 9.41
N LEU A 153 16.63 -11.50 8.31
CA LEU A 153 16.34 -10.34 7.46
C LEU A 153 15.80 -10.82 6.11
N TYR A 154 14.87 -10.05 5.54
CA TYR A 154 14.17 -10.44 4.31
C TYR A 154 14.01 -9.27 3.34
N ILE A 155 13.78 -9.58 2.06
CA ILE A 155 13.20 -8.64 1.11
C ILE A 155 11.69 -8.67 1.33
N ALA A 156 11.11 -7.50 1.65
CA ALA A 156 9.69 -7.31 1.88
C ALA A 156 8.94 -6.87 0.63
N ASN A 157 9.58 -6.10 -0.27
CA ASN A 157 8.95 -5.61 -1.50
C ASN A 157 9.91 -5.66 -2.68
N TYR A 158 9.41 -6.16 -3.79
CA TYR A 158 10.00 -6.05 -5.12
C TYR A 158 9.26 -4.93 -5.88
N ASN A 159 9.69 -3.68 -5.69
CA ASN A 159 8.96 -2.51 -6.22
C ASN A 159 9.30 -2.18 -7.68
N GLY A 160 10.43 -2.65 -8.17
CA GLY A 160 10.86 -2.45 -9.55
C GLY A 160 12.27 -3.01 -9.73
N PRO A 161 12.79 -3.10 -10.97
CA PRO A 161 14.16 -3.53 -11.22
C PRO A 161 15.16 -2.69 -10.43
N GLY A 162 15.90 -3.33 -9.51
CA GLY A 162 16.82 -2.66 -8.60
C GLY A 162 16.19 -1.74 -7.56
N GLN A 163 14.88 -1.88 -7.30
CA GLN A 163 14.16 -1.18 -6.23
C GLN A 163 13.55 -2.19 -5.27
N LEU A 164 14.20 -2.38 -4.15
CA LEU A 164 13.85 -3.35 -3.13
C LEU A 164 13.56 -2.66 -1.79
N VAL A 165 12.68 -3.28 -1.00
CA VAL A 165 12.51 -2.93 0.42
C VAL A 165 12.92 -4.14 1.24
N ILE A 166 13.82 -3.92 2.20
CA ILE A 166 14.29 -4.94 3.15
C ILE A 166 13.62 -4.75 4.51
N THR A 167 13.46 -5.81 5.29
CA THR A 167 12.81 -5.78 6.61
C THR A 167 13.50 -6.69 7.62
N GLY A 168 13.42 -6.30 8.90
CA GLY A 168 14.00 -6.99 10.05
C GLY A 168 14.09 -6.05 11.25
N GLY A 169 14.89 -6.43 12.26
CA GLY A 169 15.15 -5.57 13.40
C GLY A 169 15.82 -4.26 13.02
N ARG A 170 15.47 -3.20 13.74
CA ARG A 170 15.88 -1.84 13.38
C ARG A 170 17.40 -1.65 13.31
N SER A 171 18.17 -2.27 14.23
CA SER A 171 19.64 -2.20 14.24
C SER A 171 20.24 -2.85 13.01
N SER A 172 19.78 -4.05 12.70
CA SER A 172 20.29 -4.87 11.59
C SER A 172 19.93 -4.27 10.22
N ILE A 173 18.71 -3.71 10.07
CA ILE A 173 18.33 -2.96 8.85
C ILE A 173 19.19 -1.71 8.68
N LYS A 174 19.47 -0.97 9.76
CA LYS A 174 20.37 0.19 9.70
C LYS A 174 21.78 -0.22 9.26
N LYS A 175 22.29 -1.34 9.79
CA LYS A 175 23.60 -1.91 9.44
C LYS A 175 23.63 -2.36 7.97
N ALA A 176 22.61 -3.11 7.51
CA ALA A 176 22.49 -3.54 6.11
C ALA A 176 22.43 -2.34 5.15
N CYS A 177 21.63 -1.32 5.44
CA CYS A 177 21.58 -0.08 4.64
C CYS A 177 22.95 0.59 4.54
N LYS A 178 23.71 0.66 5.65
CA LYS A 178 25.07 1.25 5.65
C LYS A 178 26.03 0.47 4.77
N ILE A 179 26.02 -0.87 4.84
CA ILE A 179 26.85 -1.74 4.00
C ILE A 179 26.48 -1.57 2.54
N LEU A 180 25.22 -1.70 2.17
CA LEU A 180 24.72 -1.56 0.80
C LEU A 180 25.03 -0.17 0.21
N LYS A 181 24.95 0.89 1.03
CA LYS A 181 25.36 2.23 0.61
C LYS A 181 26.86 2.30 0.32
N GLY A 182 27.68 1.67 1.14
CA GLY A 182 29.13 1.55 0.92
C GLY A 182 29.50 0.74 -0.31
N MET A 183 28.67 -0.23 -0.71
CA MET A 183 28.82 -1.04 -1.92
C MET A 183 28.36 -0.32 -3.20
N GLY A 184 27.80 0.90 -3.11
CA GLY A 184 27.45 1.71 -4.28
C GLY A 184 25.95 1.80 -4.58
N ALA A 185 25.06 1.39 -3.65
CA ALA A 185 23.62 1.63 -3.81
C ALA A 185 23.36 3.13 -4.04
N LYS A 186 22.54 3.45 -5.05
CA LYS A 186 22.12 4.85 -5.30
C LYS A 186 21.39 5.41 -4.09
N ARG A 187 20.56 4.59 -3.46
CA ARG A 187 19.89 4.88 -2.20
C ARG A 187 19.86 3.62 -1.33
N ALA A 188 20.18 3.77 -0.06
CA ALA A 188 20.00 2.76 0.97
C ALA A 188 19.72 3.49 2.29
N LEU A 189 18.46 3.51 2.72
CA LEU A 189 18.03 4.27 3.90
C LEU A 189 16.90 3.55 4.62
N VAL A 190 16.88 3.72 5.96
CA VAL A 190 15.77 3.24 6.79
C VAL A 190 14.57 4.13 6.56
N LEU A 191 13.42 3.49 6.31
CA LEU A 191 12.16 4.18 6.11
C LEU A 191 11.56 4.63 7.45
N PRO A 192 10.82 5.75 7.48
CA PRO A 192 10.23 6.28 8.71
C PRO A 192 9.02 5.46 9.19
N GLN A 193 8.41 4.67 8.30
CA GLN A 193 7.21 3.89 8.64
C GLN A 193 7.48 2.93 9.79
N LYS A 194 6.51 2.85 10.70
CA LYS A 194 6.44 1.89 11.79
C LYS A 194 5.52 0.75 11.34
N GLY A 195 6.06 -0.45 11.22
CA GLY A 195 5.24 -1.58 10.81
C GLY A 195 6.06 -2.84 10.57
N VAL A 196 5.38 -3.95 10.70
CA VAL A 196 5.81 -5.28 10.31
C VAL A 196 5.03 -5.70 9.06
N GLY A 197 5.50 -6.69 8.35
CA GLY A 197 4.77 -7.26 7.24
C GLY A 197 5.69 -7.80 6.15
N HIS A 198 5.07 -8.54 5.24
CA HIS A 198 5.66 -9.03 4.01
C HIS A 198 6.90 -9.91 4.20
N SER A 199 6.99 -10.59 5.35
CA SER A 199 8.06 -11.53 5.64
C SER A 199 7.64 -12.58 6.66
N PRO A 200 8.35 -13.73 6.76
CA PRO A 200 8.09 -14.74 7.78
C PRO A 200 8.17 -14.23 9.22
N ASN A 201 8.86 -13.12 9.47
CA ASN A 201 8.91 -12.48 10.79
C ASN A 201 7.52 -11.99 11.28
N SER A 202 6.55 -11.85 10.37
CA SER A 202 5.18 -11.42 10.68
C SER A 202 4.19 -12.59 10.78
N ALA A 203 4.68 -13.81 11.04
CA ALA A 203 3.83 -15.00 11.07
C ALA A 203 2.76 -14.94 12.18
N ALA A 204 3.08 -14.38 13.34
CA ALA A 204 2.14 -14.25 14.45
C ALA A 204 1.01 -13.26 14.12
N GLU A 205 1.34 -12.10 13.59
CA GLU A 205 0.39 -11.08 13.12
C GLU A 205 -0.43 -11.61 11.94
N GLY A 206 0.23 -12.30 11.01
CA GLY A 206 -0.41 -12.96 9.87
C GLY A 206 -1.47 -13.97 10.29
N ALA A 207 -1.19 -14.77 11.32
CA ALA A 207 -2.15 -15.74 11.86
C ALA A 207 -3.40 -15.04 12.47
N ILE A 208 -3.20 -13.95 13.22
CA ILE A 208 -4.32 -13.16 13.78
C ILE A 208 -5.17 -12.59 12.65
N LEU A 209 -4.55 -11.94 11.66
CA LEU A 209 -5.26 -11.31 10.55
C LEU A 209 -5.91 -12.33 9.61
N ALA A 210 -5.32 -13.52 9.45
CA ALA A 210 -5.95 -14.60 8.69
C ALA A 210 -7.29 -15.04 9.29
N GLU A 211 -7.39 -15.13 10.62
CA GLU A 211 -8.65 -15.45 11.28
C GLU A 211 -9.69 -14.32 11.14
N GLU A 212 -9.27 -13.06 11.09
CA GLU A 212 -10.19 -11.95 10.82
C GLU A 212 -10.64 -11.94 9.34
N LEU A 213 -9.74 -12.17 8.38
CA LEU A 213 -10.08 -12.26 6.95
C LEU A 213 -11.09 -13.38 6.66
N LYS A 214 -10.96 -14.54 7.31
CA LYS A 214 -11.90 -15.67 7.15
C LYS A 214 -13.32 -15.38 7.62
N LYS A 215 -13.53 -14.35 8.45
CA LYS A 215 -14.86 -13.91 8.90
C LYS A 215 -15.57 -13.03 7.89
N LEU A 216 -14.85 -12.45 6.93
CA LEU A 216 -15.37 -11.55 5.92
C LEU A 216 -15.99 -12.32 4.75
N THR A 217 -16.91 -11.67 4.05
CA THR A 217 -17.56 -12.21 2.86
C THR A 217 -16.82 -11.78 1.61
N PHE A 218 -15.99 -12.67 1.06
CA PHE A 218 -15.34 -12.44 -0.21
C PHE A 218 -16.28 -12.75 -1.37
N ASN A 219 -16.62 -11.74 -2.16
CA ASN A 219 -17.48 -11.85 -3.33
C ASN A 219 -16.65 -11.95 -4.61
N THR A 220 -17.27 -12.47 -5.68
CA THR A 220 -16.68 -12.44 -7.02
C THR A 220 -16.52 -10.99 -7.47
N PRO A 221 -15.32 -10.53 -7.82
CA PRO A 221 -15.11 -9.16 -8.27
C PRO A 221 -15.78 -8.92 -9.63
N HIS A 222 -16.23 -7.70 -9.86
CA HIS A 222 -16.79 -7.29 -11.16
C HIS A 222 -15.70 -6.92 -12.19
N ILE A 223 -14.45 -6.72 -11.73
CA ILE A 223 -13.24 -6.55 -12.54
C ILE A 223 -12.09 -7.31 -11.88
N PRO A 224 -11.12 -7.86 -12.62
CA PRO A 224 -10.00 -8.60 -12.05
C PRO A 224 -9.19 -7.75 -11.07
N ILE A 225 -8.74 -8.37 -9.97
CA ILE A 225 -7.77 -7.78 -9.05
C ILE A 225 -6.42 -8.46 -9.22
N TYR A 226 -5.38 -7.68 -9.45
CA TYR A 226 -3.99 -8.15 -9.40
C TYR A 226 -3.51 -8.09 -7.96
N GLN A 227 -2.96 -9.19 -7.44
CA GLN A 227 -2.61 -9.30 -6.03
C GLN A 227 -1.10 -9.35 -5.81
N ASP A 228 -0.68 -8.68 -4.74
CA ASP A 228 0.73 -8.51 -4.37
C ASP A 228 1.45 -9.82 -4.05
N SER A 229 0.73 -10.82 -3.54
CA SER A 229 1.35 -12.07 -3.07
C SER A 229 1.94 -12.92 -4.19
N ASP A 230 1.40 -12.84 -5.40
CA ASP A 230 1.85 -13.62 -6.56
C ASP A 230 2.00 -12.80 -7.85
N GLY A 231 1.46 -11.57 -7.87
CA GLY A 231 1.50 -10.66 -9.03
C GLY A 231 0.55 -11.04 -10.17
N GLU A 232 -0.41 -11.93 -9.94
CA GLU A 232 -1.33 -12.44 -10.96
C GLU A 232 -2.74 -11.83 -10.80
N PRO A 233 -3.56 -11.82 -11.88
CA PRO A 233 -4.96 -11.40 -11.82
C PRO A 233 -5.85 -12.52 -11.26
N HIS A 234 -6.76 -12.17 -10.36
CA HIS A 234 -7.71 -13.11 -9.77
C HIS A 234 -9.15 -12.62 -9.89
N THR A 235 -10.08 -13.58 -10.01
CA THR A 235 -11.54 -13.37 -10.02
C THR A 235 -12.28 -14.37 -9.13
N ASP A 236 -11.61 -15.42 -8.65
CA ASP A 236 -12.18 -16.39 -7.72
C ASP A 236 -12.04 -15.88 -6.28
N PRO A 237 -13.15 -15.76 -5.51
CA PRO A 237 -13.11 -15.22 -4.15
C PRO A 237 -12.22 -16.01 -3.19
N LYS A 238 -12.12 -17.34 -3.39
CA LYS A 238 -11.29 -18.17 -2.53
C LYS A 238 -9.81 -17.98 -2.81
N GLU A 239 -9.41 -17.89 -4.08
CA GLU A 239 -8.03 -17.58 -4.44
C GLU A 239 -7.62 -16.21 -3.92
N ILE A 240 -8.52 -15.21 -4.04
CA ILE A 240 -8.29 -13.85 -3.53
C ILE A 240 -8.09 -13.86 -2.01
N LEU A 241 -8.92 -14.58 -1.27
CA LEU A 241 -8.75 -14.74 0.18
C LEU A 241 -7.44 -15.42 0.55
N ASP A 242 -7.11 -16.54 -0.12
CA ASP A 242 -5.88 -17.30 0.14
C ASP A 242 -4.63 -16.42 -0.11
N ASN A 243 -4.65 -15.58 -1.14
CA ASN A 243 -3.57 -14.63 -1.44
C ASN A 243 -3.50 -13.48 -0.44
N GLN A 244 -4.65 -12.96 0.01
CA GLN A 244 -4.70 -11.95 1.07
C GLN A 244 -4.08 -12.46 2.39
N ILE A 245 -4.34 -13.71 2.74
CA ILE A 245 -3.75 -14.36 3.92
C ILE A 245 -2.22 -14.48 3.76
N LYS A 246 -1.74 -14.84 2.57
CA LYS A 246 -0.29 -14.97 2.30
C LYS A 246 0.44 -13.63 2.38
N LEU A 247 -0.19 -12.53 1.98
CA LEU A 247 0.44 -11.23 1.82
C LEU A 247 1.19 -10.76 3.09
N MET A 248 0.72 -11.14 4.28
CA MET A 248 1.36 -10.76 5.54
C MET A 248 2.76 -11.37 5.73
N THR A 249 2.99 -12.56 5.19
CA THR A 249 4.24 -13.31 5.37
C THR A 249 5.07 -13.46 4.09
N HIS A 250 4.56 -12.93 2.97
CA HIS A 250 5.20 -13.00 1.66
C HIS A 250 5.51 -11.60 1.14
N PRO A 251 6.58 -11.46 0.36
CA PRO A 251 6.96 -10.16 -0.20
C PRO A 251 5.93 -9.66 -1.21
N VAL A 252 5.77 -8.34 -1.26
CA VAL A 252 5.00 -7.65 -2.29
C VAL A 252 5.69 -7.83 -3.65
N GLN A 253 4.99 -8.41 -4.62
CA GLN A 253 5.48 -8.70 -5.97
C GLN A 253 5.13 -7.59 -6.98
N TRP A 254 5.27 -6.32 -6.60
CA TRP A 254 4.84 -5.19 -7.44
C TRP A 254 5.49 -5.15 -8.82
N THR A 255 6.76 -5.55 -8.92
CA THR A 255 7.47 -5.65 -10.21
C THR A 255 6.78 -6.65 -11.13
N LYS A 256 6.53 -7.88 -10.63
CA LYS A 256 5.87 -8.94 -11.40
C LYS A 256 4.45 -8.53 -11.77
N LEU A 257 3.71 -8.02 -10.78
CA LEU A 257 2.33 -7.53 -10.95
C LEU A 257 2.23 -6.49 -12.07
N THR A 258 3.09 -5.48 -12.07
CA THR A 258 3.08 -4.43 -13.09
C THR A 258 3.37 -4.99 -14.49
N PHE A 259 4.36 -5.88 -14.63
CA PHE A 259 4.67 -6.50 -15.92
C PHE A 259 3.54 -7.42 -16.40
N ASN A 260 2.88 -8.16 -15.51
CA ASN A 260 1.72 -8.98 -15.87
C ASN A 260 0.54 -8.12 -16.33
N MET A 261 0.27 -6.97 -15.67
CA MET A 261 -0.75 -6.03 -16.13
C MET A 261 -0.47 -5.55 -17.55
N VAL A 262 0.76 -5.14 -17.85
CA VAL A 262 1.14 -4.70 -19.21
C VAL A 262 1.05 -5.85 -20.22
N ALA A 263 1.52 -7.04 -19.88
CA ALA A 263 1.42 -8.23 -20.72
C ALA A 263 -0.05 -8.59 -21.05
N ASN A 264 -0.96 -8.30 -20.13
CA ASN A 264 -2.40 -8.49 -20.29
C ASN A 264 -3.11 -7.28 -20.96
N GLY A 265 -2.34 -6.29 -21.46
CA GLY A 265 -2.85 -5.19 -22.28
C GLY A 265 -3.18 -3.91 -21.51
N VAL A 266 -2.80 -3.79 -20.24
CA VAL A 266 -2.92 -2.53 -19.50
C VAL A 266 -1.88 -1.54 -20.04
N ASN A 267 -2.35 -0.37 -20.47
CA ASN A 267 -1.50 0.71 -20.99
C ASN A 267 -1.84 2.10 -20.42
N GLU A 268 -2.82 2.15 -19.51
CA GLU A 268 -3.19 3.35 -18.77
C GLU A 268 -3.29 3.01 -17.28
N PHE A 269 -2.49 3.67 -16.45
CA PHE A 269 -2.46 3.49 -15.01
C PHE A 269 -2.86 4.80 -14.32
N TYR A 270 -3.83 4.72 -13.45
CA TYR A 270 -4.33 5.84 -12.65
C TYR A 270 -4.05 5.56 -11.16
N GLU A 271 -3.12 6.29 -10.58
CA GLU A 271 -2.87 6.20 -9.15
C GLU A 271 -4.01 6.87 -8.38
N VAL A 272 -4.60 6.12 -7.45
CA VAL A 272 -5.69 6.54 -6.58
C VAL A 272 -5.10 6.79 -5.19
N GLY A 273 -4.45 7.92 -5.03
CA GLY A 273 -3.71 8.25 -3.81
C GLY A 273 -3.47 9.76 -3.70
N THR A 274 -2.75 10.15 -2.66
CA THR A 274 -2.44 11.55 -2.35
C THR A 274 -1.22 12.09 -3.10
N ASP A 275 -0.33 11.19 -3.54
CA ASP A 275 0.94 11.56 -4.18
C ASP A 275 1.20 10.73 -5.45
N ASP A 276 2.43 10.74 -5.94
CA ASP A 276 2.85 10.10 -7.20
C ASP A 276 3.82 8.91 -6.98
N THR A 277 3.75 8.30 -5.81
CA THR A 277 4.71 7.25 -5.42
C THR A 277 4.68 6.05 -6.37
N LEU A 278 3.50 5.49 -6.65
CA LEU A 278 3.38 4.38 -7.59
C LEU A 278 3.58 4.81 -9.04
N GLN A 279 3.15 6.01 -9.41
CA GLN A 279 3.39 6.56 -10.76
C GLN A 279 4.88 6.54 -11.11
N LYS A 280 5.74 7.02 -10.21
CA LYS A 280 7.18 7.06 -10.40
C LYS A 280 7.79 5.66 -10.59
N ILE A 281 7.27 4.68 -9.89
CA ILE A 281 7.70 3.28 -9.98
C ILE A 281 7.22 2.67 -11.29
N VAL A 282 5.92 2.73 -11.56
CA VAL A 282 5.29 2.16 -12.76
C VAL A 282 5.85 2.79 -14.02
N LYS A 283 5.98 4.13 -14.09
CA LYS A 283 6.50 4.83 -15.27
C LYS A 283 7.91 4.41 -15.68
N ARG A 284 8.75 4.05 -14.70
CA ARG A 284 10.10 3.53 -14.99
C ARG A 284 10.07 2.13 -15.60
N MET A 285 9.11 1.31 -15.22
CA MET A 285 8.93 -0.05 -15.74
C MET A 285 8.18 -0.08 -17.07
N THR A 286 7.28 0.89 -17.27
CA THR A 286 6.34 0.94 -18.40
C THR A 286 6.39 2.32 -19.10
N PRO A 287 7.54 2.73 -19.69
CA PRO A 287 7.72 4.08 -20.23
C PRO A 287 6.71 4.44 -21.33
N GLU A 288 6.19 3.46 -22.07
CA GLU A 288 5.20 3.63 -23.13
C GLU A 288 3.75 3.78 -22.63
N SER A 289 3.48 3.46 -21.36
CA SER A 289 2.15 3.56 -20.77
C SER A 289 1.84 4.99 -20.34
N LEU A 290 0.55 5.36 -20.38
CA LEU A 290 0.05 6.51 -19.65
C LEU A 290 0.05 6.17 -18.16
N VAL A 291 0.75 6.95 -17.36
CA VAL A 291 0.77 6.80 -15.90
C VAL A 291 0.52 8.16 -15.28
N THR A 292 -0.57 8.32 -14.56
CA THR A 292 -1.01 9.59 -13.98
C THR A 292 -1.80 9.37 -12.69
N SER A 293 -2.07 10.44 -11.94
CA SER A 293 -2.98 10.39 -10.81
C SER A 293 -4.42 10.62 -11.27
N ILE A 294 -5.36 9.97 -10.60
CA ILE A 294 -6.80 10.19 -10.83
C ILE A 294 -7.21 11.63 -10.54
N ILE A 295 -6.51 12.35 -9.63
CA ILE A 295 -6.79 13.74 -9.30
C ILE A 295 -6.47 14.71 -10.45
N HIS A 296 -5.71 14.27 -11.45
CA HIS A 296 -5.42 15.04 -12.67
C HIS A 296 -6.47 14.85 -13.77
N THR A 297 -7.54 14.10 -13.49
CA THR A 297 -8.67 13.99 -14.42
C THR A 297 -9.56 15.22 -14.37
N PRO A 298 -10.34 15.54 -15.44
CA PRO A 298 -11.15 16.76 -15.49
C PRO A 298 -12.09 16.94 -14.30
N MET A 299 -12.59 15.84 -13.74
CA MET A 299 -13.45 15.89 -12.56
C MET A 299 -12.76 16.51 -11.35
N TYR A 300 -11.49 16.19 -11.11
CA TYR A 300 -10.76 16.55 -9.89
C TYR A 300 -9.72 17.65 -10.09
N GLU A 301 -9.27 17.87 -11.33
CA GLU A 301 -8.18 18.80 -11.64
C GLU A 301 -8.44 20.19 -11.06
N GLY A 302 -7.48 20.69 -10.30
CA GLY A 302 -7.54 21.99 -9.63
C GLY A 302 -8.51 22.09 -8.45
N LYS A 303 -9.22 21.02 -8.10
CA LYS A 303 -10.16 20.96 -6.97
C LYS A 303 -9.62 20.15 -5.80
N ILE A 304 -8.80 19.15 -6.08
CA ILE A 304 -8.15 18.33 -5.06
C ILE A 304 -6.70 18.77 -4.94
N HIS A 305 -6.20 18.91 -3.71
CA HIS A 305 -4.82 19.28 -3.47
C HIS A 305 -3.86 18.19 -3.95
N ASP A 306 -2.94 18.57 -4.82
CA ASP A 306 -1.89 17.70 -5.33
C ASP A 306 -0.67 17.77 -4.40
N PHE A 307 -0.51 16.77 -3.55
CA PHE A 307 0.61 16.65 -2.63
C PHE A 307 1.92 16.20 -3.30
N SER A 308 1.89 15.80 -4.57
CA SER A 308 3.11 15.47 -5.33
C SER A 308 3.91 16.73 -5.71
N ILE A 309 3.24 17.88 -5.72
CA ILE A 309 3.85 19.18 -6.01
C ILE A 309 4.54 19.70 -4.75
N VAL A 310 5.88 19.62 -4.74
CA VAL A 310 6.67 20.24 -3.67
C VAL A 310 6.52 21.76 -3.79
N LYS A 311 5.96 22.40 -2.76
CA LYS A 311 6.01 23.87 -2.68
C LYS A 311 7.49 24.26 -2.50
N GLU A 312 8.07 24.92 -3.52
CA GLU A 312 9.39 25.57 -3.45
C GLU A 312 9.46 26.61 -2.32
#